data_751fcd5cf800ba37165d64d00b0df889
#
_entry.id   751fcd5cf800ba37165d64d00b0df889
#
_cell.length_a   1.000
_cell.length_b   1.000
_cell.length_c   1.000
_cell.angle_alpha   90.00
_cell.angle_beta   90.00
_cell.angle_gamma   90.00
#
_symmetry.space_group_name_H-M   'P 1'
#
loop_
_entity.id
_entity.type
_entity.pdbx_description
1 polymer ?
#
loop_
_entity_poly.entity_id
_entity_poly.type
_entity_poly.pdbx_seq_one_letter_code
_entity_poly.pdbx_strand_id
1 'polypeptide(L)'
;MLNPPPLRPRADLADELSQVAAVDPDIFAGELARCLAGQGRAVPQASPAAQREQIVGLLELAWRELLLPQWSRLQDVLSADVAVRGTALAAGGLAAVLADLHPQVRLVGASILVGITHTADVALDGRGLTLLPTTWGGGVGAMWDPPWQPALTYPARGTSAKPVDLASAGLSRLLGSTRAALLAALTDPATTSGLASRCQVPLSTVSDHLAALRAVGLTTAHRVGHAVQHQRTDLGDALLSAAAVSA
;
A
#
# COMPACT_ATOMS: atom_id res chain seq x y z
N MET A 1 6.21 15.97 -2.25
CA MET A 1 6.39 14.56 -1.81
C MET A 1 6.20 14.49 -0.29
N LEU A 2 5.21 13.72 0.19
CA LEU A 2 4.86 13.67 1.62
C LEU A 2 5.85 12.88 2.48
N ASN A 3 6.62 11.98 1.87
CA ASN A 3 7.57 11.15 2.56
C ASN A 3 8.90 11.12 1.78
N PRO A 4 9.92 11.84 2.24
CA PRO A 4 11.24 11.79 1.61
C PRO A 4 11.85 10.39 1.70
N PRO A 5 12.73 10.00 0.77
CA PRO A 5 13.43 8.74 0.86
C PRO A 5 14.32 8.70 2.11
N PRO A 6 14.47 7.54 2.76
CA PRO A 6 15.29 7.43 3.97
C PRO A 6 16.74 7.83 3.70
N LEU A 7 17.32 8.60 4.61
CA LEU A 7 18.70 9.07 4.50
C LEU A 7 19.72 7.97 4.84
N ARG A 8 19.30 6.88 5.44
CA ARG A 8 20.17 5.78 5.90
C ARG A 8 19.56 4.43 5.55
N PRO A 9 20.38 3.39 5.32
CA PRO A 9 19.90 2.04 5.03
C PRO A 9 19.07 1.40 6.15
N ARG A 10 19.17 1.92 7.36
CA ARG A 10 18.37 1.55 8.54
C ARG A 10 17.94 2.83 9.23
N ALA A 11 16.90 3.43 8.69
CA ALA A 11 16.30 4.60 9.31
C ALA A 11 15.48 4.21 10.55
N ASP A 12 15.55 5.05 11.58
CA ASP A 12 14.68 4.95 12.73
C ASP A 12 13.37 5.68 12.42
N LEU A 13 12.25 5.20 12.94
CA LEU A 13 10.95 5.87 12.78
C LEU A 13 11.01 7.33 13.25
N ALA A 14 11.66 7.60 14.37
CA ALA A 14 11.78 8.95 14.91
C ALA A 14 12.52 9.89 13.94
N ASP A 15 13.58 9.41 13.28
CA ASP A 15 14.29 10.16 12.25
C ASP A 15 13.39 10.44 11.06
N GLU A 16 12.64 9.44 10.57
CA GLU A 16 11.72 9.57 9.43
C GLU A 16 10.56 10.52 9.74
N LEU A 17 9.93 10.40 10.91
CA LEU A 17 8.86 11.30 11.32
C LEU A 17 9.36 12.73 11.49
N SER A 18 10.59 12.90 11.99
CA SER A 18 11.23 14.22 12.12
C SER A 18 11.45 14.87 10.76
N GLN A 19 11.82 14.10 9.72
CA GLN A 19 11.94 14.60 8.36
C GLN A 19 10.60 15.07 7.79
N VAL A 20 9.54 14.29 8.00
CA VAL A 20 8.19 14.68 7.58
C VAL A 20 7.73 15.92 8.33
N ALA A 21 7.99 15.99 9.64
CA ALA A 21 7.66 17.15 10.47
C ALA A 21 8.46 18.42 10.10
N ALA A 22 9.64 18.27 9.52
CA ALA A 22 10.48 19.38 9.08
C ALA A 22 10.10 19.95 7.70
N VAL A 23 9.24 19.24 6.94
CA VAL A 23 8.75 19.77 5.66
C VAL A 23 7.96 21.06 5.91
N ASP A 24 8.17 22.05 5.05
CA ASP A 24 7.39 23.29 5.10
C ASP A 24 5.88 22.98 5.05
N PRO A 25 5.06 23.53 5.96
CA PRO A 25 3.64 23.21 6.03
C PRO A 25 2.87 23.50 4.74
N ASP A 26 3.19 24.55 4.01
CA ASP A 26 2.48 24.92 2.78
C ASP A 26 2.86 23.96 1.63
N ILE A 27 4.14 23.57 1.55
CA ILE A 27 4.59 22.55 0.62
C ILE A 27 3.90 21.22 0.94
N PHE A 28 3.84 20.83 2.22
CA PHE A 28 3.20 19.62 2.67
C PHE A 28 1.70 19.60 2.30
N ALA A 29 0.97 20.68 2.59
CA ALA A 29 -0.45 20.80 2.27
C ALA A 29 -0.72 20.75 0.77
N GLY A 30 0.13 21.38 -0.03
CA GLY A 30 0.05 21.34 -1.50
C GLY A 30 0.24 19.91 -2.06
N GLU A 31 1.19 19.14 -1.51
CA GLU A 31 1.41 17.74 -1.87
C GLU A 31 0.21 16.87 -1.45
N LEU A 32 -0.27 17.04 -0.21
CA LEU A 32 -1.42 16.32 0.30
C LEU A 32 -2.66 16.57 -0.57
N ALA A 33 -2.91 17.83 -0.94
CA ALA A 33 -4.02 18.19 -1.82
C ALA A 33 -3.93 17.49 -3.18
N ARG A 34 -2.74 17.44 -3.79
CA ARG A 34 -2.52 16.73 -5.07
C ARG A 34 -2.78 15.22 -4.93
N CYS A 35 -2.29 14.60 -3.88
CA CYS A 35 -2.54 13.20 -3.59
C CYS A 35 -4.03 12.88 -3.43
N LEU A 36 -4.76 13.69 -2.66
CA LEU A 36 -6.18 13.50 -2.41
C LEU A 36 -7.02 13.75 -3.65
N ALA A 37 -6.69 14.79 -4.44
CA ALA A 37 -7.36 15.09 -5.70
C ALA A 37 -7.23 13.93 -6.71
N GLY A 38 -6.05 13.31 -6.80
CA GLY A 38 -5.82 12.13 -7.63
C GLY A 38 -6.67 10.91 -7.23
N GLN A 39 -7.19 10.91 -5.99
CA GLN A 39 -8.07 9.87 -5.45
C GLN A 39 -9.55 10.31 -5.40
N GLY A 40 -9.89 11.49 -5.92
CA GLY A 40 -11.24 12.05 -5.83
C GLY A 40 -11.67 12.42 -4.41
N ARG A 41 -10.74 12.66 -3.50
CA ARG A 41 -11.00 12.95 -2.08
C ARG A 41 -10.88 14.45 -1.78
N ALA A 42 -11.71 14.93 -0.86
CA ALA A 42 -11.66 16.31 -0.41
C ALA A 42 -10.44 16.57 0.48
N VAL A 43 -9.85 17.76 0.33
CA VAL A 43 -8.77 18.23 1.21
C VAL A 43 -9.36 18.60 2.57
N PRO A 44 -8.76 18.19 3.70
CA PRO A 44 -9.21 18.61 5.03
C PRO A 44 -9.19 20.13 5.21
N GLN A 45 -10.23 20.68 5.84
CA GLN A 45 -10.31 22.11 6.16
C GLN A 45 -9.56 22.40 7.47
N ALA A 46 -8.23 22.27 7.42
CA ALA A 46 -7.36 22.58 8.54
C ALA A 46 -6.19 23.44 8.05
N SER A 47 -5.51 24.14 8.95
CA SER A 47 -4.30 24.86 8.57
C SER A 47 -3.21 23.91 8.07
N PRO A 48 -2.32 24.33 7.17
CA PRO A 48 -1.22 23.50 6.68
C PRO A 48 -0.41 22.82 7.79
N ALA A 49 -0.09 23.57 8.85
CA ALA A 49 0.62 23.02 10.01
C ALA A 49 -0.18 21.93 10.71
N ALA A 50 -1.49 22.16 10.95
CA ALA A 50 -2.36 21.15 11.58
C ALA A 50 -2.55 19.90 10.71
N GLN A 51 -2.62 20.05 9.38
CA GLN A 51 -2.66 18.90 8.46
C GLN A 51 -1.39 18.06 8.58
N ARG A 52 -0.22 18.69 8.61
CA ARG A 52 1.06 18.01 8.76
C ARG A 52 1.16 17.27 10.10
N GLU A 53 0.85 17.93 11.22
CA GLU A 53 0.84 17.32 12.54
C GLU A 53 -0.11 16.12 12.63
N GLN A 54 -1.28 16.25 12.03
CA GLN A 54 -2.26 15.16 11.99
C GLN A 54 -1.74 13.94 11.23
N ILE A 55 -1.08 14.14 10.09
CA ILE A 55 -0.48 13.05 9.31
C ILE A 55 0.69 12.43 10.08
N VAL A 56 1.56 13.21 10.71
CA VAL A 56 2.66 12.67 11.54
C VAL A 56 2.10 11.79 12.66
N GLY A 57 1.08 12.26 13.37
CA GLY A 57 0.42 11.47 14.42
C GLY A 57 -0.25 10.19 13.91
N LEU A 58 -0.85 10.23 12.71
CA LEU A 58 -1.40 9.04 12.06
C LEU A 58 -0.33 8.04 11.64
N LEU A 59 0.81 8.50 11.14
CA LEU A 59 1.95 7.65 10.79
C LEU A 59 2.53 6.96 12.04
N GLU A 60 2.67 7.70 13.13
CA GLU A 60 3.13 7.15 14.41
C GLU A 60 2.16 6.09 14.96
N LEU A 61 0.86 6.38 14.92
CA LEU A 61 -0.17 5.44 15.32
C LEU A 61 -0.15 4.18 14.43
N ALA A 62 -0.09 4.35 13.12
CA ALA A 62 -0.02 3.25 12.16
C ALA A 62 1.22 2.37 12.39
N TRP A 63 2.36 2.99 12.65
CA TRP A 63 3.56 2.26 13.02
C TRP A 63 3.34 1.41 14.26
N ARG A 64 2.90 2.02 15.36
CA ARG A 64 2.75 1.34 16.64
C ARG A 64 1.74 0.20 16.59
N GLU A 65 0.60 0.44 15.96
CA GLU A 65 -0.52 -0.51 15.98
C GLU A 65 -0.44 -1.57 14.87
N LEU A 66 0.13 -1.22 13.72
CA LEU A 66 0.09 -2.08 12.53
C LEU A 66 1.46 -2.67 12.17
N LEU A 67 2.52 -1.88 12.25
CA LEU A 67 3.83 -2.28 11.75
C LEU A 67 4.72 -2.91 12.82
N LEU A 68 4.81 -2.27 13.97
CA LEU A 68 5.69 -2.69 15.05
C LEU A 68 5.47 -4.14 15.49
N PRO A 69 4.21 -4.66 15.61
CA PRO A 69 3.99 -6.05 16.01
C PRO A 69 4.56 -7.10 15.04
N GLN A 70 4.76 -6.73 13.79
CA GLN A 70 5.28 -7.62 12.73
C GLN A 70 6.62 -7.13 12.16
N TRP A 71 7.21 -6.09 12.74
CA TRP A 71 8.37 -5.41 12.18
C TRP A 71 9.58 -6.32 11.98
N SER A 72 9.87 -7.20 12.95
CA SER A 72 10.97 -8.16 12.81
C SER A 72 10.85 -9.01 11.54
N ARG A 73 9.65 -9.55 11.27
CA ARG A 73 9.40 -10.34 10.06
C ARG A 73 9.54 -9.51 8.79
N LEU A 74 9.01 -8.28 8.79
CA LEU A 74 9.12 -7.39 7.64
C LEU A 74 10.57 -7.01 7.38
N GLN A 75 11.31 -6.73 8.43
CA GLN A 75 12.73 -6.39 8.37
C GLN A 75 13.58 -7.55 7.81
N ASP A 76 13.26 -8.80 8.18
CA ASP A 76 13.93 -9.99 7.64
C ASP A 76 13.73 -10.09 6.13
N VAL A 77 12.48 -9.89 5.63
CA VAL A 77 12.17 -9.90 4.19
C VAL A 77 12.92 -8.79 3.46
N LEU A 78 12.88 -7.57 3.96
CA LEU A 78 13.57 -6.43 3.35
C LEU A 78 15.07 -6.63 3.33
N SER A 79 15.66 -7.12 4.44
CA SER A 79 17.09 -7.37 4.56
C SER A 79 17.56 -8.48 3.62
N ALA A 80 16.76 -9.53 3.46
CA ALA A 80 17.05 -10.61 2.52
C ALA A 80 17.07 -10.11 1.07
N ASP A 81 16.11 -9.24 0.68
CA ASP A 81 16.10 -8.66 -0.66
C ASP A 81 17.33 -7.76 -0.89
N VAL A 82 17.66 -6.89 0.07
CA VAL A 82 18.85 -6.02 -0.01
C VAL A 82 20.12 -6.84 -0.18
N ALA A 83 20.27 -7.95 0.54
CA ALA A 83 21.43 -8.83 0.42
C ALA A 83 21.53 -9.47 -0.99
N VAL A 84 20.40 -9.92 -1.55
CA VAL A 84 20.36 -10.47 -2.92
C VAL A 84 20.73 -9.39 -3.95
N ARG A 85 20.17 -8.17 -3.80
CA ARG A 85 20.49 -7.05 -4.72
C ARG A 85 21.94 -6.62 -4.60
N GLY A 86 22.50 -6.60 -3.38
CA GLY A 86 23.92 -6.33 -3.16
C GLY A 86 24.83 -7.35 -3.84
N THR A 87 24.49 -8.64 -3.76
CA THR A 87 25.20 -9.70 -4.47
C THR A 87 25.12 -9.53 -6.00
N ALA A 88 23.93 -9.25 -6.52
CA ALA A 88 23.73 -9.01 -7.95
C ALA A 88 24.52 -7.78 -8.43
N LEU A 89 24.55 -6.71 -7.64
CA LEU A 89 25.33 -5.50 -7.94
C LEU A 89 26.83 -5.81 -8.02
N ALA A 90 27.34 -6.58 -7.07
CA ALA A 90 28.75 -6.96 -7.04
C ALA A 90 29.14 -7.89 -8.21
N ALA A 91 28.23 -8.77 -8.63
CA ALA A 91 28.50 -9.76 -9.68
C ALA A 91 28.35 -9.19 -11.12
N GLY A 92 27.37 -8.33 -11.36
CA GLY A 92 27.02 -7.88 -12.71
C GLY A 92 26.59 -6.41 -12.83
N GLY A 93 26.86 -5.62 -11.78
CA GLY A 93 26.55 -4.19 -11.77
C GLY A 93 25.05 -3.89 -11.79
N LEU A 94 24.73 -2.66 -12.18
CA LEU A 94 23.35 -2.17 -12.20
C LEU A 94 22.44 -3.01 -13.11
N ALA A 95 22.94 -3.48 -14.23
CA ALA A 95 22.18 -4.30 -15.18
C ALA A 95 21.66 -5.59 -14.51
N ALA A 96 22.50 -6.27 -13.73
CA ALA A 96 22.11 -7.47 -13.00
C ALA A 96 21.08 -7.19 -11.89
N VAL A 97 21.17 -6.04 -11.23
CA VAL A 97 20.18 -5.63 -10.23
C VAL A 97 18.81 -5.38 -10.86
N LEU A 98 18.78 -4.67 -11.99
CA LEU A 98 17.54 -4.25 -12.64
C LEU A 98 16.86 -5.36 -13.46
N ALA A 99 17.62 -6.34 -13.95
CA ALA A 99 17.10 -7.42 -14.80
C ALA A 99 15.94 -8.20 -14.16
N ASP A 100 15.94 -8.29 -12.84
CA ASP A 100 15.00 -9.08 -12.04
C ASP A 100 14.32 -8.22 -10.96
N LEU A 101 14.34 -6.90 -11.12
CA LEU A 101 13.76 -6.01 -10.13
C LEU A 101 12.22 -6.03 -10.18
N HIS A 102 11.69 -5.74 -11.36
CA HIS A 102 10.25 -5.76 -11.63
C HIS A 102 10.01 -5.72 -13.15
N PRO A 103 8.93 -6.35 -13.69
CA PRO A 103 8.65 -6.34 -15.13
C PRO A 103 8.50 -4.94 -15.75
N GLN A 104 8.09 -3.96 -14.97
CA GLN A 104 7.94 -2.56 -15.38
C GLN A 104 9.25 -1.75 -15.31
N VAL A 105 10.38 -2.35 -14.89
CA VAL A 105 11.68 -1.68 -14.81
C VAL A 105 12.64 -2.33 -15.80
N ARG A 106 13.21 -1.53 -16.68
CA ARG A 106 14.16 -2.02 -17.69
C ARG A 106 15.29 -1.04 -17.87
N LEU A 107 16.50 -1.56 -18.02
CA LEU A 107 17.67 -0.80 -18.44
C LEU A 107 17.76 -0.82 -19.97
N VAL A 108 17.77 0.36 -20.58
CA VAL A 108 17.93 0.53 -22.03
C VAL A 108 19.06 1.53 -22.28
N GLY A 109 20.20 1.04 -22.72
CA GLY A 109 21.39 1.87 -22.82
C GLY A 109 21.81 2.44 -21.48
N ALA A 110 21.85 3.76 -21.35
CA ALA A 110 22.16 4.48 -20.10
C ALA A 110 20.89 4.91 -19.32
N SER A 111 19.70 4.54 -19.79
CA SER A 111 18.43 4.98 -19.20
C SER A 111 17.71 3.84 -18.51
N ILE A 112 17.10 4.14 -17.36
CA ILE A 112 16.20 3.23 -16.65
C ILE A 112 14.77 3.62 -17.01
N LEU A 113 14.07 2.74 -17.72
CA LEU A 113 12.66 2.91 -18.05
C LEU A 113 11.80 2.32 -16.93
N VAL A 114 10.88 3.11 -16.40
CA VAL A 114 9.96 2.72 -15.33
C VAL A 114 8.52 2.89 -15.81
N GLY A 115 7.75 1.81 -15.87
CA GLY A 115 6.36 1.80 -16.31
C GLY A 115 5.42 2.31 -15.21
N ILE A 116 5.33 3.63 -15.03
CA ILE A 116 4.41 4.30 -14.10
C ILE A 116 3.43 5.19 -14.86
N THR A 117 2.39 5.67 -14.17
CA THR A 117 1.30 6.46 -14.78
C THR A 117 1.71 7.86 -15.25
N HIS A 118 2.85 8.37 -14.80
CA HIS A 118 3.38 9.67 -15.17
C HIS A 118 4.56 9.50 -16.14
N THR A 119 4.63 10.39 -17.12
CA THR A 119 5.78 10.44 -18.05
C THR A 119 6.69 11.59 -17.65
N ALA A 120 7.92 11.28 -17.31
CA ALA A 120 8.98 12.26 -17.05
C ALA A 120 10.31 11.71 -17.56
N ASP A 121 11.16 12.59 -18.06
CA ASP A 121 12.55 12.29 -18.37
C ASP A 121 13.41 13.01 -17.32
N VAL A 122 14.12 12.24 -16.51
CA VAL A 122 14.82 12.74 -15.32
C VAL A 122 16.29 12.40 -15.40
N ALA A 123 17.13 13.42 -15.54
CA ALA A 123 18.59 13.26 -15.45
C ALA A 123 19.00 13.01 -13.98
N LEU A 124 19.79 11.97 -13.78
CA LEU A 124 20.31 11.67 -12.44
C LEU A 124 21.48 12.58 -12.04
N ASP A 125 22.20 13.14 -13.00
CA ASP A 125 23.29 14.12 -12.83
C ASP A 125 24.33 13.72 -11.77
N GLY A 126 24.65 12.43 -11.72
CA GLY A 126 25.58 11.89 -10.72
C GLY A 126 25.04 11.73 -9.31
N ARG A 127 23.78 12.09 -9.04
CA ARG A 127 23.14 11.93 -7.72
C ARG A 127 22.94 10.46 -7.32
N GLY A 128 23.09 9.53 -8.26
CA GLY A 128 22.79 8.13 -8.03
C GLY A 128 21.29 7.83 -8.01
N LEU A 129 20.95 6.57 -7.77
CA LEU A 129 19.57 6.09 -7.63
C LEU A 129 19.47 5.21 -6.36
N THR A 130 18.58 5.57 -5.46
CA THR A 130 18.28 4.76 -4.28
C THR A 130 17.23 3.73 -4.64
N LEU A 131 17.49 2.45 -4.38
CA LEU A 131 16.52 1.36 -4.52
C LEU A 131 15.88 1.08 -3.16
N LEU A 132 14.56 1.21 -3.07
CA LEU A 132 13.78 1.05 -1.85
C LEU A 132 12.86 -0.18 -1.96
N PRO A 133 13.26 -1.33 -1.39
CA PRO A 133 12.38 -2.49 -1.33
C PRO A 133 11.19 -2.19 -0.42
N THR A 134 10.00 -2.60 -0.85
CA THR A 134 8.77 -2.45 -0.06
C THR A 134 8.08 -3.79 0.12
N THR A 135 7.45 -3.97 1.26
CA THR A 135 6.59 -5.12 1.54
C THR A 135 5.12 -4.81 1.21
N TRP A 136 4.80 -3.58 0.83
CA TRP A 136 3.47 -3.13 0.47
C TRP A 136 3.39 -2.66 -0.98
N GLY A 137 2.26 -2.96 -1.61
CA GLY A 137 2.03 -2.61 -3.00
C GLY A 137 2.73 -3.54 -3.98
N GLY A 138 2.02 -3.93 -5.03
CA GLY A 138 2.54 -4.82 -6.08
C GLY A 138 3.22 -4.08 -7.24
N GLY A 139 3.37 -2.76 -7.14
CA GLY A 139 3.87 -1.91 -8.20
C GLY A 139 5.21 -1.26 -7.91
N VAL A 140 5.70 -0.55 -8.91
CA VAL A 140 6.89 0.29 -8.82
C VAL A 140 6.47 1.73 -8.64
N GLY A 141 7.19 2.46 -7.80
CA GLY A 141 7.08 3.92 -7.68
C GLY A 141 8.43 4.58 -7.92
N ALA A 142 8.42 5.78 -8.45
CA ALA A 142 9.63 6.56 -8.67
C ALA A 142 9.48 7.94 -8.03
N MET A 143 10.53 8.41 -7.40
CA MET A 143 10.63 9.71 -6.73
C MET A 143 11.87 10.40 -7.26
N TRP A 144 11.73 11.65 -7.76
CA TRP A 144 12.85 12.36 -8.39
C TRP A 144 12.90 13.87 -8.10
N ASP A 145 11.87 14.40 -7.43
CA ASP A 145 11.78 15.85 -7.19
C ASP A 145 12.85 16.33 -6.21
N PRO A 146 13.58 17.40 -6.54
CA PRO A 146 14.48 18.03 -5.59
C PRO A 146 13.73 18.48 -4.32
N PRO A 147 14.41 18.52 -3.18
CA PRO A 147 15.85 18.33 -2.96
C PRO A 147 16.28 16.87 -2.77
N TRP A 148 15.37 15.91 -2.93
CA TRP A 148 15.62 14.52 -2.60
C TRP A 148 16.48 13.79 -3.63
N GLN A 149 17.20 12.78 -3.14
CA GLN A 149 17.89 11.86 -4.03
C GLN A 149 16.86 11.04 -4.81
N PRO A 150 17.03 10.84 -6.13
CA PRO A 150 16.18 9.97 -6.89
C PRO A 150 16.07 8.58 -6.28
N ALA A 151 14.85 8.09 -6.17
CA ALA A 151 14.59 6.79 -5.57
C ALA A 151 13.53 6.01 -6.37
N LEU A 152 13.68 4.68 -6.36
CA LEU A 152 12.77 3.74 -6.98
C LEU A 152 12.28 2.76 -5.93
N THR A 153 10.97 2.77 -5.66
CA THR A 153 10.34 1.76 -4.80
C THR A 153 9.95 0.55 -5.63
N TYR A 154 10.11 -0.64 -5.09
CA TYR A 154 9.78 -1.89 -5.76
C TYR A 154 9.39 -2.97 -4.73
N PRO A 155 8.56 -3.96 -5.10
CA PRO A 155 8.21 -5.06 -4.22
C PRO A 155 9.45 -5.91 -3.89
N ALA A 156 9.75 -6.08 -2.60
CA ALA A 156 10.83 -6.95 -2.16
C ALA A 156 10.57 -8.41 -2.56
N ARG A 157 11.61 -9.18 -2.82
CA ARG A 157 11.49 -10.63 -3.12
C ARG A 157 10.90 -11.36 -1.93
N GLY A 158 10.01 -12.31 -2.19
CA GLY A 158 9.31 -13.05 -1.13
C GLY A 158 8.05 -12.36 -0.60
N THR A 159 7.74 -11.16 -1.07
CA THR A 159 6.44 -10.50 -0.82
C THR A 159 5.31 -11.06 -1.69
N SER A 160 5.59 -12.01 -2.59
CA SER A 160 4.58 -12.74 -3.41
C SER A 160 3.61 -13.61 -2.60
N ALA A 161 3.87 -13.82 -1.32
CA ALA A 161 2.80 -14.15 -0.40
C ALA A 161 1.98 -12.86 -0.24
N LYS A 162 0.77 -12.81 -0.84
CA LYS A 162 -0.30 -11.81 -0.69
C LYS A 162 0.14 -10.61 0.14
N PRO A 163 0.02 -9.36 -0.33
CA PRO A 163 0.24 -8.20 0.52
C PRO A 163 -0.32 -8.56 1.89
N VAL A 164 0.44 -8.35 2.97
CA VAL A 164 -0.21 -8.30 4.28
C VAL A 164 -1.22 -7.20 4.08
N ASP A 165 -2.45 -7.62 3.83
CA ASP A 165 -3.55 -6.73 3.55
C ASP A 165 -3.82 -6.04 4.88
N LEU A 166 -3.13 -4.93 5.13
CA LEU A 166 -3.32 -4.12 6.33
C LEU A 166 -4.77 -3.63 6.39
N ALA A 167 -5.38 -3.41 5.22
CA ALA A 167 -6.81 -3.23 5.10
C ALA A 167 -7.55 -4.44 5.68
N SER A 168 -7.13 -5.65 5.32
CA SER A 168 -7.65 -6.90 5.86
C SER A 168 -7.32 -7.09 7.34
N ALA A 169 -6.16 -6.65 7.83
CA ALA A 169 -5.80 -6.76 9.25
C ALA A 169 -6.63 -5.81 10.14
N GLY A 170 -6.78 -4.56 9.76
CA GLY A 170 -7.65 -3.59 10.44
C GLY A 170 -9.13 -3.99 10.35
N LEU A 171 -9.56 -4.37 9.16
CA LEU A 171 -10.91 -4.86 8.91
C LEU A 171 -11.17 -6.19 9.64
N SER A 172 -10.18 -7.06 9.72
CA SER A 172 -10.26 -8.34 10.44
C SER A 172 -10.35 -8.15 11.95
N ARG A 173 -9.71 -7.14 12.51
CA ARG A 173 -9.86 -6.77 13.92
C ARG A 173 -11.27 -6.22 14.21
N LEU A 174 -11.81 -5.43 13.29
CA LEU A 174 -13.13 -4.83 13.45
C LEU A 174 -14.27 -5.83 13.22
N LEU A 175 -14.20 -6.59 12.15
CA LEU A 175 -15.28 -7.49 11.71
C LEU A 175 -15.05 -8.97 12.06
N GLY A 176 -13.82 -9.36 12.35
CA GLY A 176 -13.35 -10.74 12.35
C GLY A 176 -12.86 -11.17 10.97
N SER A 177 -11.85 -12.04 10.93
CA SER A 177 -11.13 -12.44 9.71
C SER A 177 -12.04 -12.97 8.60
N THR A 178 -13.00 -13.81 8.92
CA THR A 178 -13.91 -14.41 7.94
C THR A 178 -14.86 -13.38 7.34
N ARG A 179 -15.43 -12.47 8.14
CA ARG A 179 -16.31 -11.41 7.63
C ARG A 179 -15.56 -10.40 6.79
N ALA A 180 -14.35 -10.05 7.17
CA ALA A 180 -13.48 -9.20 6.38
C ALA A 180 -13.15 -9.83 5.02
N ALA A 181 -12.77 -11.11 5.00
CA ALA A 181 -12.50 -11.86 3.77
C ALA A 181 -13.72 -11.94 2.84
N LEU A 182 -14.91 -12.21 3.39
CA LEU A 182 -16.15 -12.27 2.63
C LEU A 182 -16.53 -10.91 2.04
N LEU A 183 -16.39 -9.84 2.82
CA LEU A 183 -16.65 -8.47 2.35
C LEU A 183 -15.66 -8.09 1.23
N ALA A 184 -14.39 -8.41 1.37
CA ALA A 184 -13.38 -8.17 0.34
C ALA A 184 -13.63 -9.00 -0.93
N ALA A 185 -14.06 -10.25 -0.80
CA ALA A 185 -14.34 -11.15 -1.93
C ALA A 185 -15.57 -10.76 -2.76
N LEU A 186 -16.44 -9.88 -2.26
CA LEU A 186 -17.61 -9.34 -2.96
C LEU A 186 -17.25 -8.18 -3.91
N THR A 187 -16.22 -8.33 -4.73
CA THR A 187 -15.90 -7.36 -5.80
C THR A 187 -17.03 -7.22 -6.80
N ASP A 188 -17.71 -8.33 -7.08
CA ASP A 188 -18.88 -8.45 -7.94
C ASP A 188 -19.98 -9.20 -7.19
N PRO A 189 -21.26 -9.04 -7.59
CA PRO A 189 -22.36 -9.79 -7.02
C PRO A 189 -22.10 -11.31 -7.08
N ALA A 190 -22.22 -11.97 -5.94
CA ALA A 190 -21.89 -13.39 -5.82
C ALA A 190 -22.93 -14.15 -4.99
N THR A 191 -23.11 -15.44 -5.30
CA THR A 191 -23.95 -16.33 -4.50
C THR A 191 -23.21 -16.81 -3.25
N THR A 192 -23.96 -17.24 -2.24
CA THR A 192 -23.38 -17.84 -1.02
C THR A 192 -22.42 -18.99 -1.33
N SER A 193 -22.79 -19.87 -2.28
CA SER A 193 -21.94 -20.98 -2.72
C SER A 193 -20.67 -20.52 -3.46
N GLY A 194 -20.78 -19.47 -4.27
CA GLY A 194 -19.63 -18.87 -4.95
C GLY A 194 -18.61 -18.28 -3.95
N LEU A 195 -19.10 -17.61 -2.92
CA LEU A 195 -18.27 -17.06 -1.84
C LEU A 195 -17.65 -18.17 -0.97
N ALA A 196 -18.43 -19.22 -0.67
CA ALA A 196 -17.92 -20.38 0.07
C ALA A 196 -16.72 -21.02 -0.64
N SER A 197 -16.82 -21.20 -1.95
CA SER A 197 -15.73 -21.72 -2.77
C SER A 197 -14.53 -20.77 -2.84
N ARG A 198 -14.75 -19.45 -3.05
CA ARG A 198 -13.67 -18.45 -3.12
C ARG A 198 -12.90 -18.31 -1.82
N CYS A 199 -13.62 -18.28 -0.70
CA CYS A 199 -13.02 -18.05 0.62
C CYS A 199 -12.61 -19.34 1.33
N GLN A 200 -12.93 -20.51 0.76
CA GLN A 200 -12.71 -21.84 1.35
C GLN A 200 -13.34 -21.97 2.76
N VAL A 201 -14.55 -21.46 2.92
CA VAL A 201 -15.32 -21.44 4.16
C VAL A 201 -16.59 -22.29 3.97
N PRO A 202 -17.02 -23.08 4.97
CA PRO A 202 -18.27 -23.84 4.89
C PRO A 202 -19.48 -22.97 4.56
N LEU A 203 -20.41 -23.50 3.75
CA LEU A 203 -21.58 -22.77 3.25
C LEU A 203 -22.45 -22.19 4.38
N SER A 204 -22.66 -22.95 5.46
CA SER A 204 -23.40 -22.50 6.64
C SER A 204 -22.74 -21.29 7.28
N THR A 205 -21.42 -21.35 7.49
CA THR A 205 -20.63 -20.26 8.07
C THR A 205 -20.68 -18.99 7.19
N VAL A 206 -20.61 -19.15 5.86
CA VAL A 206 -20.77 -18.00 4.93
C VAL A 206 -22.14 -17.39 5.04
N SER A 207 -23.20 -18.21 5.13
CA SER A 207 -24.57 -17.72 5.31
C SER A 207 -24.75 -16.88 6.58
N ASP A 208 -24.23 -17.35 7.70
CA ASP A 208 -24.32 -16.66 8.99
C ASP A 208 -23.55 -15.33 8.96
N HIS A 209 -22.36 -15.33 8.37
CA HIS A 209 -21.54 -14.11 8.24
C HIS A 209 -22.16 -13.08 7.28
N LEU A 210 -22.72 -13.53 6.15
CA LEU A 210 -23.45 -12.64 5.24
C LEU A 210 -24.70 -12.05 5.88
N ALA A 211 -25.40 -12.82 6.71
CA ALA A 211 -26.53 -12.30 7.49
C ALA A 211 -26.08 -11.20 8.47
N ALA A 212 -24.96 -11.41 9.16
CA ALA A 212 -24.39 -10.42 10.07
C ALA A 212 -23.92 -9.15 9.32
N LEU A 213 -23.23 -9.29 8.19
CA LEU A 213 -22.80 -8.15 7.36
C LEU A 213 -24.00 -7.35 6.82
N ARG A 214 -25.08 -8.04 6.45
CA ARG A 214 -26.32 -7.42 6.00
C ARG A 214 -27.03 -6.68 7.12
N ALA A 215 -27.05 -7.24 8.32
CA ALA A 215 -27.69 -6.63 9.49
C ALA A 215 -27.07 -5.26 9.85
N VAL A 216 -25.77 -5.08 9.57
CA VAL A 216 -25.06 -3.81 9.79
C VAL A 216 -24.96 -2.96 8.50
N GLY A 217 -25.67 -3.34 7.43
CA GLY A 217 -25.77 -2.56 6.21
C GLY A 217 -24.53 -2.58 5.31
N LEU A 218 -23.56 -3.47 5.54
CA LEU A 218 -22.34 -3.57 4.73
C LEU A 218 -22.55 -4.35 3.41
N THR A 219 -23.56 -5.21 3.39
CA THR A 219 -23.95 -5.96 2.19
C THR A 219 -25.46 -5.91 2.00
N THR A 220 -25.91 -6.15 0.77
CA THR A 220 -27.31 -6.36 0.42
C THR A 220 -27.47 -7.69 -0.31
N ALA A 221 -28.69 -8.20 -0.40
CA ALA A 221 -29.00 -9.45 -1.08
C ALA A 221 -30.19 -9.23 -2.01
N HIS A 222 -30.04 -9.65 -3.25
CA HIS A 222 -31.08 -9.57 -4.28
C HIS A 222 -31.34 -10.94 -4.89
N ARG A 223 -32.59 -11.24 -5.20
CA ARG A 223 -32.96 -12.47 -5.89
C ARG A 223 -32.83 -12.26 -7.39
N VAL A 224 -32.00 -13.05 -8.03
CA VAL A 224 -31.83 -13.09 -9.48
C VAL A 224 -32.19 -14.50 -9.96
N GLY A 225 -33.39 -14.64 -10.54
CA GLY A 225 -33.93 -15.94 -10.89
C GLY A 225 -34.13 -16.86 -9.67
N HIS A 226 -33.48 -18.00 -9.67
CA HIS A 226 -33.50 -18.96 -8.56
C HIS A 226 -32.39 -18.77 -7.53
N ALA A 227 -31.45 -17.87 -7.77
CA ALA A 227 -30.30 -17.63 -6.90
C ALA A 227 -30.45 -16.34 -6.11
N VAL A 228 -29.93 -16.33 -4.89
CA VAL A 228 -29.71 -15.11 -4.10
C VAL A 228 -28.27 -14.65 -4.32
N GLN A 229 -28.12 -13.43 -4.82
CA GLN A 229 -26.84 -12.78 -5.00
C GLN A 229 -26.64 -11.72 -3.91
N HIS A 230 -25.46 -11.71 -3.35
CA HIS A 230 -25.00 -10.72 -2.37
C HIS A 230 -24.06 -9.74 -3.05
N GLN A 231 -24.13 -8.48 -2.66
CA GLN A 231 -23.21 -7.44 -3.12
C GLN A 231 -22.93 -6.46 -1.99
N ARG A 232 -21.82 -5.75 -2.09
CA ARG A 232 -21.50 -4.67 -1.17
C ARG A 232 -22.46 -3.50 -1.35
N THR A 233 -22.70 -2.76 -0.28
CA THR A 233 -23.32 -1.45 -0.30
C THR A 233 -22.25 -0.36 -0.42
N ASP A 234 -22.66 0.89 -0.66
CA ASP A 234 -21.74 2.05 -0.61
C ASP A 234 -21.00 2.14 0.74
N LEU A 235 -21.67 1.76 1.85
CA LEU A 235 -21.05 1.68 3.16
C LEU A 235 -19.99 0.58 3.23
N GLY A 236 -20.25 -0.58 2.63
CA GLY A 236 -19.29 -1.68 2.53
C GLY A 236 -18.06 -1.30 1.71
N ASP A 237 -18.27 -0.60 0.59
CA ASP A 237 -17.18 -0.09 -0.26
C ASP A 237 -16.39 1.03 0.43
N ALA A 238 -17.07 1.94 1.13
CA ALA A 238 -16.44 2.99 1.91
C ALA A 238 -15.57 2.42 3.05
N LEU A 239 -16.06 1.37 3.74
CA LEU A 239 -15.30 0.70 4.80
C LEU A 239 -14.04 0.02 4.27
N LEU A 240 -14.13 -0.69 3.14
CA LEU A 240 -12.98 -1.29 2.48
C LEU A 240 -11.98 -0.23 1.98
N SER A 241 -12.49 0.85 1.39
CA SER A 241 -11.66 1.97 0.93
C SER A 241 -10.96 2.67 2.09
N ALA A 242 -11.67 2.92 3.19
CA ALA A 242 -11.08 3.49 4.40
C ALA A 242 -10.02 2.58 5.02
N ALA A 243 -10.25 1.27 5.02
CA ALA A 243 -9.28 0.29 5.47
C ALA A 243 -8.06 0.20 4.53
N ALA A 244 -8.24 0.38 3.22
CA ALA A 244 -7.16 0.41 2.24
C ALA A 244 -6.34 1.71 2.29
N VAL A 245 -6.90 2.79 2.76
CA VAL A 245 -6.23 4.11 2.91
C VAL A 245 -5.50 4.20 4.25
N SER A 246 -5.92 3.42 5.24
CA SER A 246 -5.24 3.28 6.54
C SER A 246 -4.09 2.26 6.48
N ALA A 247 -3.82 1.70 5.32
CA ALA A 247 -2.74 0.81 4.94
C ALA A 247 -1.77 1.53 4.00
#